data_cd2a0a104f8eeb926cebd340def52ad3
#
_entry.id   cd2a0a104f8eeb926cebd340def52ad3
#
_cell.length_a   1.000
_cell.length_b   1.000
_cell.length_c   1.000
_cell.angle_alpha   90.00
_cell.angle_beta   90.00
_cell.angle_gamma   90.00
#
_symmetry.space_group_name_H-M   'P 1'
#
loop_
_entity.id
_entity.type
_entity.pdbx_description
1 polymer ?
#
loop_
_entity_poly.entity_id
_entity_poly.type
_entity_poly.pdbx_seq_one_letter_code
_entity_poly.pdbx_strand_id
1 'polypeptide(L)'
;EQADIAVCGVFAPTDHLFFHTGWGCMSADFVLRDGGTLIYTSPSPGVNTAVGDFPGLALMDLMKPYMPPTPENYQQVLRDIHGRTIQMWAGCIWVPIYEVMTRKHLKLVTLEENLEMAADIGIDATASLDEAFAEALERHGPDAKVIVLPFARYQLPRNMVRMDAEPLRFPQEAHA
;
A
#
# COMPACT_ATOMS: atom_id res chain seq x y z
N GLU A 1 1.94 -21.19 1.23
CA GLU A 1 2.98 -20.72 2.15
C GLU A 1 3.29 -19.26 1.84
N GLN A 2 3.37 -18.39 2.86
CA GLN A 2 3.63 -16.97 2.68
C GLN A 2 5.14 -16.71 2.51
N ALA A 3 5.45 -15.61 1.81
CA ALA A 3 6.81 -15.14 1.60
C ALA A 3 7.32 -14.28 2.76
N ASP A 4 8.64 -14.13 2.86
CA ASP A 4 9.33 -13.22 3.79
C ASP A 4 9.48 -11.82 3.17
N ILE A 5 9.66 -11.77 1.85
CA ILE A 5 9.86 -10.54 1.08
C ILE A 5 8.91 -10.56 -0.11
N ALA A 6 8.17 -9.48 -0.32
CA ALA A 6 7.39 -9.24 -1.53
C ALA A 6 7.94 -8.02 -2.27
N VAL A 7 8.24 -8.18 -3.56
CA VAL A 7 8.62 -7.06 -4.43
C VAL A 7 7.45 -6.75 -5.35
N CYS A 8 6.87 -5.57 -5.21
CA CYS A 8 5.67 -5.15 -5.91
C CYS A 8 5.97 -4.00 -6.86
N GLY A 9 5.59 -4.17 -8.12
CA GLY A 9 5.73 -3.15 -9.16
C GLY A 9 4.41 -2.51 -9.53
N VAL A 10 4.48 -1.24 -9.88
CA VAL A 10 3.42 -0.50 -10.59
C VAL A 10 4.00 0.18 -11.82
N PHE A 11 3.14 0.54 -12.75
CA PHE A 11 3.52 1.19 -14.00
C PHE A 11 2.48 2.23 -14.42
N ALA A 12 2.89 3.11 -15.31
CA ALA A 12 2.01 4.16 -15.83
C ALA A 12 0.73 3.58 -16.47
N PRO A 13 -0.43 4.18 -16.24
CA PRO A 13 -0.71 5.39 -15.45
C PRO A 13 -1.03 5.14 -13.97
N THR A 14 -0.63 3.98 -13.42
CA THR A 14 -0.97 3.55 -12.06
C THR A 14 0.17 3.73 -11.07
N ASP A 15 1.24 4.35 -11.50
CA ASP A 15 2.46 4.64 -10.77
C ASP A 15 2.39 5.92 -9.92
N HIS A 16 1.20 6.45 -9.71
CA HIS A 16 0.98 7.57 -8.80
C HIS A 16 1.02 7.09 -7.35
N LEU A 17 1.93 7.68 -6.60
CA LEU A 17 2.07 7.41 -5.18
C LEU A 17 0.73 7.62 -4.47
N PHE A 18 0.36 6.68 -3.60
CA PHE A 18 -0.82 6.67 -2.78
C PHE A 18 -2.17 6.46 -3.47
N PHE A 19 -2.39 6.88 -4.70
CA PHE A 19 -3.67 6.64 -5.34
C PHE A 19 -3.88 5.16 -5.71
N HIS A 20 -2.81 4.52 -6.22
CA HIS A 20 -2.87 3.13 -6.67
C HIS A 20 -2.05 2.16 -5.82
N THR A 21 -1.21 2.67 -4.93
CA THR A 21 -0.36 1.88 -4.05
C THR A 21 -1.16 0.97 -3.13
N GLY A 22 -2.29 1.46 -2.61
CA GLY A 22 -3.15 0.68 -1.72
C GLY A 22 -3.59 -0.65 -2.32
N TRP A 23 -3.94 -0.68 -3.59
CA TRP A 23 -4.35 -1.92 -4.27
C TRP A 23 -3.23 -2.93 -4.39
N GLY A 24 -2.01 -2.47 -4.70
CA GLY A 24 -0.83 -3.34 -4.75
C GLY A 24 -0.43 -3.86 -3.37
N CYS A 25 -0.53 -3.03 -2.35
CA CYS A 25 -0.29 -3.42 -0.96
C CYS A 25 -1.26 -4.52 -0.51
N MET A 26 -2.56 -4.40 -0.84
CA MET A 26 -3.55 -5.43 -0.54
C MET A 26 -3.20 -6.77 -1.18
N SER A 27 -2.77 -6.77 -2.46
CA SER A 27 -2.38 -8.00 -3.15
C SER A 27 -1.16 -8.65 -2.49
N ALA A 28 -0.18 -7.83 -2.10
CA ALA A 28 1.01 -8.29 -1.40
C ALA A 28 0.71 -8.83 0.00
N ASP A 29 -0.23 -8.22 0.70
CA ASP A 29 -0.60 -8.59 2.06
C ASP A 29 -0.98 -10.07 2.21
N PHE A 30 -1.67 -10.62 1.21
CA PHE A 30 -2.11 -12.02 1.21
C PHE A 30 -0.98 -13.03 1.03
N VAL A 31 0.10 -12.63 0.37
CA VAL A 31 1.23 -13.52 0.07
C VAL A 31 2.43 -13.31 0.98
N LEU A 32 2.45 -12.21 1.73
CA LEU A 32 3.51 -11.83 2.64
C LEU A 32 3.11 -12.13 4.09
N ARG A 33 3.97 -12.81 4.86
CA ARG A 33 3.71 -13.06 6.28
C ARG A 33 3.76 -11.77 7.10
N ASP A 34 3.19 -11.78 8.28
CA ASP A 34 3.36 -10.69 9.24
C ASP A 34 4.84 -10.58 9.66
N GLY A 35 5.32 -9.35 9.82
CA GLY A 35 6.74 -9.05 10.00
C GLY A 35 7.59 -9.18 8.74
N GLY A 36 7.01 -9.56 7.59
CA GLY A 36 7.69 -9.57 6.30
C GLY A 36 7.94 -8.17 5.74
N THR A 37 8.78 -8.07 4.71
CA THR A 37 9.11 -6.81 4.05
C THR A 37 8.41 -6.70 2.71
N LEU A 38 7.62 -5.65 2.55
CA LEU A 38 7.01 -5.23 1.28
C LEU A 38 7.89 -4.15 0.64
N ILE A 39 8.60 -4.50 -0.41
CA ILE A 39 9.31 -3.55 -1.27
C ILE A 39 8.33 -3.12 -2.36
N TYR A 40 7.93 -1.87 -2.34
CA TYR A 40 6.96 -1.33 -3.28
C TYR A 40 7.62 -0.34 -4.22
N THR A 41 7.69 -0.69 -5.51
CA THR A 41 8.31 0.17 -6.53
C THR A 41 7.26 1.05 -7.19
N SER A 42 7.34 2.35 -6.94
CA SER A 42 6.44 3.35 -7.52
C SER A 42 7.24 4.62 -7.85
N PRO A 43 7.59 4.84 -9.11
CA PRO A 43 8.35 6.04 -9.50
C PRO A 43 7.63 7.32 -9.14
N SER A 44 6.31 7.35 -9.27
CA SER A 44 5.45 8.49 -8.90
C SER A 44 5.95 9.83 -9.43
N PRO A 45 6.16 9.97 -10.75
CA PRO A 45 6.63 11.22 -11.32
C PRO A 45 5.61 12.33 -11.06
N GLY A 46 6.10 13.49 -10.61
CA GLY A 46 5.23 14.63 -10.36
C GLY A 46 4.24 14.43 -9.20
N VAL A 47 4.62 13.66 -8.18
CA VAL A 47 3.80 13.43 -6.98
C VAL A 47 3.31 14.73 -6.33
N ASN A 48 4.07 15.81 -6.49
CA ASN A 48 3.75 17.14 -6.00
C ASN A 48 2.71 17.88 -6.86
N THR A 49 2.33 17.31 -8.00
CA THR A 49 1.32 17.87 -8.88
C THR A 49 -0.03 17.22 -8.64
N ALA A 50 -1.08 18.00 -8.68
CA ALA A 50 -2.43 17.45 -8.68
C ALA A 50 -2.64 16.64 -9.97
N VAL A 51 -3.17 15.42 -9.83
CA VAL A 51 -3.62 14.64 -10.98
C VAL A 51 -5.12 14.84 -11.11
N GLY A 52 -5.51 15.74 -12.00
CA GLY A 52 -6.88 16.21 -12.10
C GLY A 52 -7.32 16.93 -10.81
N ASP A 53 -8.44 16.51 -10.23
CA ASP A 53 -8.95 17.04 -8.96
C ASP A 53 -8.35 16.36 -7.71
N PHE A 54 -7.35 15.47 -7.89
CA PHE A 54 -6.71 14.78 -6.78
C PHE A 54 -5.46 15.53 -6.30
N PRO A 55 -5.51 16.17 -5.12
CA PRO A 55 -4.36 16.84 -4.54
C PRO A 55 -3.43 15.80 -3.89
N GLY A 56 -2.38 15.37 -4.61
CA GLY A 56 -1.44 14.35 -4.13
C GLY A 56 -0.84 14.67 -2.76
N LEU A 57 -0.28 15.87 -2.59
CA LEU A 57 0.31 16.31 -1.32
C LEU A 57 -0.72 16.47 -0.19
N ALA A 58 -1.91 17.00 -0.49
CA ALA A 58 -2.95 17.15 0.52
C ALA A 58 -3.40 15.80 1.10
N LEU A 59 -3.34 14.72 0.31
CA LEU A 59 -3.61 13.37 0.81
C LEU A 59 -2.55 12.91 1.81
N MET A 60 -1.28 13.26 1.58
CA MET A 60 -0.17 12.93 2.49
C MET A 60 -0.25 13.73 3.77
N ASP A 61 -0.54 15.02 3.69
CA ASP A 61 -0.72 15.87 4.86
C ASP A 61 -1.84 15.38 5.78
N LEU A 62 -2.90 14.81 5.20
CA LEU A 62 -3.97 14.18 5.99
C LEU A 62 -3.49 12.99 6.83
N MET A 63 -2.42 12.32 6.41
CA MET A 63 -1.95 11.11 7.10
C MET A 63 -0.86 11.39 8.14
N LYS A 64 -0.15 12.51 8.06
CA LYS A 64 0.90 12.89 9.01
C LYS A 64 0.48 12.74 10.48
N PRO A 65 -0.72 13.20 10.91
CA PRO A 65 -1.14 13.09 12.30
C PRO A 65 -1.27 11.66 12.83
N TYR A 66 -1.34 10.69 11.94
CA TYR A 66 -1.54 9.27 12.29
C TYR A 66 -0.25 8.45 12.20
N MET A 67 0.87 9.06 11.84
CA MET A 67 2.16 8.38 11.81
C MET A 67 2.84 8.41 13.19
N PRO A 68 3.61 7.38 13.57
CA PRO A 68 3.88 6.14 12.81
C PRO A 68 2.67 5.20 12.76
N PRO A 69 2.66 4.22 11.84
CA PRO A 69 1.57 3.26 11.71
C PRO A 69 1.56 2.26 12.87
N THR A 70 0.72 2.56 13.86
CA THR A 70 0.47 1.65 15.00
C THR A 70 -0.98 1.17 14.97
N PRO A 71 -1.30 0.05 15.65
CA PRO A 71 -2.68 -0.39 15.79
C PRO A 71 -3.62 0.67 16.38
N GLU A 72 -3.14 1.46 17.34
CA GLU A 72 -3.89 2.53 17.98
C GLU A 72 -4.20 3.67 17.01
N ASN A 73 -3.19 4.10 16.25
CA ASN A 73 -3.34 5.13 15.23
C ASN A 73 -4.23 4.64 14.09
N TYR A 74 -4.15 3.36 13.71
CA TYR A 74 -5.06 2.76 12.74
C TYR A 74 -6.52 2.85 13.19
N GLN A 75 -6.80 2.51 14.45
CA GLN A 75 -8.14 2.65 15.02
C GLN A 75 -8.60 4.11 15.07
N GLN A 76 -7.67 5.07 15.25
CA GLN A 76 -8.01 6.49 15.21
C GLN A 76 -8.40 6.91 13.78
N VAL A 77 -7.64 6.49 12.76
CA VAL A 77 -8.00 6.72 11.34
C VAL A 77 -9.43 6.25 11.06
N LEU A 78 -9.77 5.01 11.47
CA LEU A 78 -11.11 4.46 11.27
C LEU A 78 -12.19 5.28 11.97
N ARG A 79 -11.95 5.73 13.22
CA ARG A 79 -12.91 6.59 13.94
C ARG A 79 -13.11 7.92 13.23
N ASP A 80 -12.04 8.52 12.73
CA ASP A 80 -12.10 9.82 12.07
C ASP A 80 -12.76 9.77 10.70
N ILE A 81 -12.62 8.64 9.97
CA ILE A 81 -13.40 8.38 8.76
C ILE A 81 -14.90 8.24 9.10
N HIS A 82 -15.22 7.44 10.12
CA HIS A 82 -16.62 7.28 10.56
C HIS A 82 -17.22 8.59 11.07
N GLY A 83 -16.43 9.38 11.80
CA GLY A 83 -16.81 10.70 12.30
C GLY A 83 -16.86 11.78 11.21
N ARG A 84 -16.46 11.45 9.97
CA ARG A 84 -16.34 12.39 8.84
C ARG A 84 -15.33 13.52 9.05
N THR A 85 -14.38 13.34 9.93
CA THR A 85 -13.23 14.24 10.11
C THR A 85 -12.26 14.08 8.96
N ILE A 86 -12.12 12.85 8.46
CA ILE A 86 -11.41 12.53 7.21
C ILE A 86 -12.44 12.25 6.13
N GLN A 87 -12.25 12.80 4.95
CA GLN A 87 -13.10 12.50 3.81
C GLN A 87 -13.01 11.00 3.46
N MET A 88 -14.15 10.37 3.22
CA MET A 88 -14.22 8.92 3.00
C MET A 88 -13.33 8.43 1.87
N TRP A 89 -13.25 9.16 0.76
CA TRP A 89 -12.42 8.76 -0.38
C TRP A 89 -10.92 8.74 -0.05
N ALA A 90 -10.45 9.72 0.74
CA ALA A 90 -9.07 9.75 1.22
C ALA A 90 -8.79 8.56 2.14
N GLY A 91 -9.70 8.29 3.07
CA GLY A 91 -9.62 7.14 3.96
C GLY A 91 -9.58 5.81 3.21
N CYS A 92 -10.43 5.61 2.19
CA CYS A 92 -10.45 4.39 1.38
C CYS A 92 -9.12 4.12 0.65
N ILE A 93 -8.37 5.16 0.28
CA ILE A 93 -7.06 5.00 -0.34
C ILE A 93 -6.00 4.61 0.69
N TRP A 94 -6.03 5.23 1.87
CA TRP A 94 -5.00 5.07 2.89
C TRP A 94 -5.15 3.85 3.78
N VAL A 95 -6.38 3.48 4.11
CA VAL A 95 -6.65 2.36 5.03
C VAL A 95 -5.91 1.08 4.63
N PRO A 96 -5.93 0.63 3.36
CA PRO A 96 -5.22 -0.58 2.98
C PRO A 96 -3.70 -0.48 3.15
N ILE A 97 -3.11 0.68 2.84
CA ILE A 97 -1.66 0.90 3.00
C ILE A 97 -1.32 0.91 4.48
N TYR A 98 -2.08 1.67 5.25
CA TYR A 98 -1.86 1.84 6.67
C TYR A 98 -1.98 0.51 7.44
N GLU A 99 -2.99 -0.30 7.11
CA GLU A 99 -3.17 -1.63 7.68
C GLU A 99 -1.95 -2.52 7.42
N VAL A 100 -1.44 -2.54 6.20
CA VAL A 100 -0.23 -3.29 5.85
C VAL A 100 0.95 -2.80 6.70
N MET A 101 1.15 -1.49 6.80
CA MET A 101 2.24 -0.90 7.57
C MET A 101 2.19 -1.20 9.07
N THR A 102 1.02 -1.49 9.64
CA THR A 102 0.91 -1.89 11.06
C THR A 102 1.46 -3.29 11.35
N ARG A 103 1.59 -4.13 10.32
CA ARG A 103 1.95 -5.54 10.46
C ARG A 103 3.21 -5.93 9.70
N LYS A 104 3.61 -5.14 8.71
CA LYS A 104 4.69 -5.45 7.76
C LYS A 104 5.60 -4.24 7.58
N HIS A 105 6.83 -4.48 7.18
CA HIS A 105 7.78 -3.43 6.86
C HIS A 105 7.57 -2.97 5.43
N LEU A 106 7.06 -1.75 5.24
CA LEU A 106 6.96 -1.14 3.93
C LEU A 106 8.25 -0.39 3.60
N LYS A 107 8.90 -0.75 2.50
CA LYS A 107 10.01 -0.03 1.89
C LYS A 107 9.59 0.47 0.53
N LEU A 108 9.52 1.79 0.36
CA LEU A 108 9.16 2.42 -0.90
C LEU A 108 10.41 2.61 -1.76
N VAL A 109 10.38 2.15 -3.00
CA VAL A 109 11.38 2.49 -4.01
C VAL A 109 10.76 3.47 -4.98
N THR A 110 11.31 4.70 -5.03
CA THR A 110 10.73 5.83 -5.78
C THR A 110 11.83 6.70 -6.40
N LEU A 111 11.45 7.76 -7.11
CA LEU A 111 12.42 8.72 -7.63
C LEU A 111 13.07 9.53 -6.49
N GLU A 112 14.31 9.96 -6.68
CA GLU A 112 15.06 10.76 -5.69
C GLU A 112 14.29 12.00 -5.25
N GLU A 113 13.59 12.65 -6.18
CA GLU A 113 12.79 13.85 -5.92
C GLU A 113 11.65 13.64 -4.90
N ASN A 114 11.28 12.37 -4.63
CA ASN A 114 10.20 12.01 -3.72
C ASN A 114 10.70 11.59 -2.34
N LEU A 115 12.01 11.42 -2.13
CA LEU A 115 12.56 10.87 -0.88
C LEU A 115 12.32 11.79 0.32
N GLU A 116 12.50 13.11 0.13
CA GLU A 116 12.25 14.08 1.19
C GLU A 116 10.78 14.05 1.64
N MET A 117 9.87 14.00 0.69
CA MET A 117 8.44 13.91 0.96
C MET A 117 8.07 12.60 1.68
N ALA A 118 8.64 11.47 1.25
CA ALA A 118 8.40 10.18 1.89
C ALA A 118 8.88 10.19 3.36
N ALA A 119 10.07 10.76 3.60
CA ALA A 119 10.62 10.95 4.94
C ALA A 119 9.74 11.87 5.82
N ASP A 120 9.23 12.96 5.25
CA ASP A 120 8.37 13.92 5.96
C ASP A 120 7.04 13.30 6.44
N ILE A 121 6.53 12.32 5.74
CA ILE A 121 5.35 11.53 6.14
C ILE A 121 5.69 10.24 6.90
N GLY A 122 6.97 9.98 7.15
CA GLY A 122 7.41 8.81 7.93
C GLY A 122 7.39 7.49 7.16
N ILE A 123 7.47 7.52 5.83
CA ILE A 123 7.61 6.33 4.98
C ILE A 123 9.09 6.08 4.72
N ASP A 124 9.55 4.86 5.01
CA ASP A 124 10.90 4.41 4.68
C ASP A 124 11.05 4.24 3.17
N ALA A 125 11.94 5.02 2.55
CA ALA A 125 12.08 5.09 1.09
C ALA A 125 13.54 5.15 0.64
N THR A 126 13.78 4.63 -0.56
CA THR A 126 15.06 4.73 -1.28
C THR A 126 14.81 4.89 -2.77
N ALA A 127 15.82 5.36 -3.51
CA ALA A 127 15.78 5.40 -4.97
C ALA A 127 16.33 4.11 -5.62
N SER A 128 16.86 3.18 -4.83
CA SER A 128 17.52 1.96 -5.29
C SER A 128 16.76 0.69 -4.89
N LEU A 129 16.34 -0.08 -5.88
CA LEU A 129 15.75 -1.41 -5.63
C LEU A 129 16.78 -2.38 -5.02
N ASP A 130 18.02 -2.30 -5.46
CA ASP A 130 19.11 -3.16 -4.96
C ASP A 130 19.38 -2.91 -3.48
N GLU A 131 19.38 -1.64 -3.07
CA GLU A 131 19.52 -1.24 -1.67
C GLU A 131 18.33 -1.75 -0.83
N ALA A 132 17.10 -1.49 -1.27
CA ALA A 132 15.91 -1.96 -0.59
C ALA A 132 15.88 -3.49 -0.44
N PHE A 133 16.33 -4.21 -1.47
CA PHE A 133 16.39 -5.67 -1.46
C PHE A 133 17.50 -6.19 -0.54
N ALA A 134 18.69 -5.56 -0.56
CA ALA A 134 19.78 -5.90 0.33
C ALA A 134 19.39 -5.73 1.81
N GLU A 135 18.76 -4.63 2.18
CA GLU A 135 18.25 -4.39 3.52
C GLU A 135 17.19 -5.44 3.94
N ALA A 136 16.31 -5.82 3.01
CA ALA A 136 15.32 -6.86 3.27
C ALA A 136 15.97 -8.23 3.50
N LEU A 137 17.00 -8.59 2.73
CA LEU A 137 17.78 -9.81 2.94
C LEU A 137 18.57 -9.78 4.24
N GLU A 138 19.12 -8.65 4.63
CA GLU A 138 19.80 -8.50 5.93
C GLU A 138 18.83 -8.77 7.08
N ARG A 139 17.59 -8.32 6.97
CA ARG A 139 16.53 -8.51 7.97
C ARG A 139 16.04 -9.96 8.05
N HIS A 140 15.85 -10.63 6.92
CA HIS A 140 15.19 -11.95 6.85
C HIS A 140 16.16 -13.11 6.63
N GLY A 141 17.41 -12.82 6.34
CA GLY A 141 18.45 -13.82 6.05
C GLY A 141 18.52 -14.22 4.58
N PRO A 142 19.62 -14.91 4.19
CA PRO A 142 19.88 -15.25 2.80
C PRO A 142 18.91 -16.28 2.22
N ASP A 143 18.23 -17.06 3.05
CA ASP A 143 17.27 -18.09 2.65
C ASP A 143 15.82 -17.56 2.61
N ALA A 144 15.64 -16.24 2.71
CA ALA A 144 14.33 -15.61 2.70
C ALA A 144 13.54 -15.97 1.42
N LYS A 145 12.28 -16.33 1.60
CA LYS A 145 11.37 -16.59 0.48
C LYS A 145 10.91 -15.28 -0.12
N VAL A 146 11.19 -15.13 -1.41
CA VAL A 146 10.85 -13.92 -2.17
C VAL A 146 9.73 -14.19 -3.15
N ILE A 147 8.74 -13.30 -3.19
CA ILE A 147 7.73 -13.26 -4.25
C ILE A 147 7.81 -11.93 -4.99
N VAL A 148 7.68 -12.00 -6.32
CA VAL A 148 7.66 -10.80 -7.17
C VAL A 148 6.29 -10.67 -7.81
N LEU A 149 5.67 -9.51 -7.62
CA LEU A 149 4.38 -9.12 -8.18
C LEU A 149 4.57 -7.91 -9.10
N PRO A 150 5.04 -8.09 -10.34
CA PRO A 150 5.43 -6.98 -11.22
C PRO A 150 4.25 -6.07 -11.60
N PHE A 151 3.03 -6.58 -11.47
CA PHE A 151 1.78 -5.85 -11.74
C PHE A 151 0.85 -5.94 -10.52
N ALA A 152 1.36 -5.65 -9.35
CA ALA A 152 0.71 -5.94 -8.07
C ALA A 152 -0.76 -5.48 -7.98
N ARG A 153 -1.10 -4.33 -8.57
CA ARG A 153 -2.47 -3.84 -8.62
C ARG A 153 -3.46 -4.76 -9.35
N TYR A 154 -2.97 -5.49 -10.36
CA TYR A 154 -3.80 -6.34 -11.24
C TYR A 154 -3.60 -7.82 -10.95
N GLN A 155 -2.76 -8.17 -10.00
CA GLN A 155 -2.50 -9.55 -9.61
C GLN A 155 -3.25 -9.88 -8.33
N LEU A 156 -4.17 -10.84 -8.43
CA LEU A 156 -4.84 -11.38 -7.26
C LEU A 156 -4.20 -12.74 -6.94
N PRO A 157 -3.60 -12.89 -5.76
CA PRO A 157 -3.11 -14.17 -5.31
C PRO A 157 -4.24 -15.21 -5.31
N ARG A 158 -3.92 -16.44 -5.73
CA ARG A 158 -4.92 -17.50 -5.86
C ARG A 158 -5.69 -17.79 -4.56
N ASN A 159 -5.04 -17.59 -3.42
CA ASN A 159 -5.66 -17.74 -2.10
C ASN A 159 -6.68 -16.64 -1.75
N MET A 160 -6.70 -15.52 -2.49
CA MET A 160 -7.75 -14.49 -2.36
C MET A 160 -9.03 -14.85 -3.12
N VAL A 161 -8.89 -15.69 -4.15
CA VAL A 161 -10.03 -16.06 -4.99
C VAL A 161 -10.67 -17.31 -4.39
N ARG A 162 -11.80 -17.13 -3.72
CA ARG A 162 -12.67 -18.27 -3.38
C ARG A 162 -13.33 -18.75 -4.64
N MET A 163 -12.71 -19.73 -5.30
CA MET A 163 -13.22 -20.31 -6.54
C MET A 163 -14.54 -21.07 -6.34
N ASP A 164 -14.87 -21.37 -5.10
CA ASP A 164 -16.07 -22.09 -4.64
C ASP A 164 -17.14 -21.15 -4.02
N ALA A 165 -16.87 -19.85 -3.97
CA ALA A 165 -17.84 -18.89 -3.46
C ALA A 165 -19.05 -18.84 -4.39
N GLU A 166 -20.26 -19.06 -3.85
CA GLU A 166 -21.47 -18.76 -4.60
C GLU A 166 -21.47 -17.27 -5.00
N PRO A 167 -21.90 -16.96 -6.24
CA PRO A 167 -22.01 -15.56 -6.66
C PRO A 167 -22.92 -14.81 -5.70
N LEU A 168 -22.49 -13.62 -5.28
CA LEU A 168 -23.33 -12.73 -4.48
C LEU A 168 -24.66 -12.50 -5.20
N ARG A 169 -25.73 -13.03 -4.63
CA ARG A 169 -27.07 -12.74 -5.11
C ARG A 169 -27.49 -11.40 -4.50
N PHE A 170 -27.44 -10.36 -5.29
CA PHE A 170 -28.07 -9.11 -4.90
C PHE A 170 -29.60 -9.34 -4.82
N PRO A 171 -30.27 -8.84 -3.77
CA PRO A 171 -31.72 -8.84 -3.74
C PRO A 171 -32.20 -8.17 -5.04
N GLN A 172 -33.00 -8.88 -5.83
CA GLN A 172 -33.70 -8.22 -6.93
C GLN A 172 -34.62 -7.21 -6.26
N GLU A 173 -34.41 -5.93 -6.53
CA GLU A 173 -35.38 -4.91 -6.14
C GLU A 173 -36.74 -5.34 -6.72
N ALA A 174 -37.64 -5.58 -5.82
CA ALA A 174 -39.02 -5.82 -6.21
C ALA A 174 -39.55 -4.51 -6.81
N HIS A 175 -39.49 -4.41 -8.12
CA HIS A 175 -40.17 -3.37 -8.84
C HIS A 175 -41.67 -3.66 -8.66
N ALA A 176 -42.30 -2.98 -7.68
CA ALA A 176 -43.73 -2.86 -7.52
C ALA A 176 -44.19 -1.57 -8.21
#